data_743bceebc895676e7cfc739b950a6900
#
_entry.id   743bceebc895676e7cfc739b950a6900
#
_cell.length_a   1.000
_cell.length_b   1.000
_cell.length_c   1.000
_cell.angle_alpha   90.00
_cell.angle_beta   90.00
_cell.angle_gamma   90.00
#
_symmetry.space_group_name_H-M   'P 1'
#
loop_
_entity.id
_entity.type
_entity.pdbx_description
1 polymer ?
#
loop_
_entity_poly.entity_id
_entity_poly.type
_entity_poly.pdbx_seq_one_letter_code
_entity_poly.pdbx_strand_id
1 'polypeptide(L)'
;MDGSTLSNSLKSVASGASTRVVDVIIPVYSGLAAVRACLESLLCSRSELQGEVIVVNDCSPEPAIDEFLRSLERASRITLLQNEENLGFVKTCNRAAALRPDNDFILLNADTEVHGNWLDRMVAHAATASDIASVTPFSNNATIASYPKGGARRETPADIRVDQIDEAMSIANAGES
;
A
#
# COMPACT_ATOMS: atom_id res chain seq x y z
N MET A 1 11.28 -22.18 42.55
CA MET A 1 10.03 -21.72 41.91
C MET A 1 10.38 -21.45 40.46
N ASP A 2 9.76 -22.23 39.64
CA ASP A 2 10.26 -22.62 38.31
C ASP A 2 9.91 -21.58 37.24
N GLY A 3 10.93 -21.09 36.54
CA GLY A 3 10.81 -20.09 35.45
C GLY A 3 10.27 -20.65 34.13
N SER A 4 9.71 -21.86 34.09
CA SER A 4 9.26 -22.54 32.87
C SER A 4 7.81 -22.27 32.48
N THR A 5 7.01 -21.65 33.35
CA THR A 5 5.55 -21.51 33.15
C THR A 5 5.17 -20.27 32.36
N LEU A 6 6.03 -19.26 32.29
CA LEU A 6 5.74 -18.01 31.55
C LEU A 6 6.10 -18.08 30.05
N SER A 7 6.97 -19.03 29.66
CA SER A 7 7.38 -19.19 28.26
C SER A 7 6.34 -19.92 27.39
N ASN A 8 5.44 -20.70 28.01
CA ASN A 8 4.42 -21.47 27.27
C ASN A 8 3.14 -20.71 27.00
N SER A 9 2.84 -19.65 27.76
CA SER A 9 1.62 -18.82 27.49
C SER A 9 1.76 -17.91 26.28
N LEU A 10 2.97 -17.51 25.90
CA LEU A 10 3.21 -16.67 24.71
C LEU A 10 3.22 -17.46 23.38
N LYS A 11 3.42 -18.78 23.43
CA LYS A 11 3.38 -19.66 22.26
C LYS A 11 1.98 -20.14 21.86
N SER A 12 0.98 -19.98 22.73
CA SER A 12 -0.38 -20.48 22.51
C SER A 12 -1.29 -19.48 21.78
N VAL A 13 -0.89 -18.22 21.65
CA VAL A 13 -1.68 -17.18 20.95
C VAL A 13 -1.35 -17.10 19.45
N ALA A 14 -0.24 -17.71 19.01
CA ALA A 14 0.22 -17.64 17.60
C ALA A 14 -0.35 -18.74 16.68
N SER A 15 -1.28 -19.58 17.14
CA SER A 15 -1.74 -20.79 16.42
C SER A 15 -3.13 -20.66 15.78
N GLY A 16 -3.55 -19.48 15.38
CA GLY A 16 -4.86 -19.30 14.73
C GLY A 16 -5.02 -18.07 13.84
N ALA A 17 -4.02 -17.21 13.74
CA ALA A 17 -4.05 -16.10 12.78
C ALA A 17 -3.65 -16.64 11.40
N SER A 18 -4.63 -16.93 10.55
CA SER A 18 -4.40 -16.94 9.11
C SER A 18 -3.65 -15.63 8.79
N THR A 19 -2.42 -15.74 8.30
CA THR A 19 -1.65 -14.57 7.83
C THR A 19 -2.48 -13.93 6.72
N ARG A 20 -3.20 -12.83 7.05
CA ARG A 20 -3.97 -12.08 6.06
C ARG A 20 -2.99 -11.49 5.06
N VAL A 21 -3.02 -12.05 3.88
CA VAL A 21 -2.28 -11.52 2.74
C VAL A 21 -3.15 -10.43 2.12
N VAL A 22 -2.54 -9.28 1.86
CA VAL A 22 -3.24 -8.09 1.35
C VAL A 22 -2.72 -7.76 -0.04
N ASP A 23 -3.62 -7.71 -1.02
CA ASP A 23 -3.27 -7.32 -2.39
C ASP A 23 -3.11 -5.80 -2.51
N VAL A 24 -2.25 -5.35 -3.43
CA VAL A 24 -2.08 -3.91 -3.70
C VAL A 24 -2.58 -3.61 -5.11
N ILE A 25 -3.61 -2.78 -5.21
CA ILE A 25 -4.24 -2.39 -6.47
C ILE A 25 -3.80 -0.99 -6.85
N ILE A 26 -3.26 -0.82 -8.06
CA ILE A 26 -2.75 0.45 -8.57
C ILE A 26 -3.40 0.76 -9.92
N PRO A 27 -4.38 1.68 -9.97
CA PRO A 27 -4.92 2.18 -11.23
C PRO A 27 -3.95 3.19 -11.85
N VAL A 28 -3.60 3.00 -13.13
CA VAL A 28 -2.63 3.82 -13.86
C VAL A 28 -3.29 4.41 -15.09
N TYR A 29 -3.14 5.75 -15.28
CA TYR A 29 -3.62 6.43 -16.49
C TYR A 29 -2.53 7.28 -17.15
N SER A 30 -1.81 8.10 -16.39
CA SER A 30 -0.81 9.02 -16.96
C SER A 30 0.30 9.33 -15.95
N GLY A 31 1.38 9.97 -16.41
CA GLY A 31 2.46 10.44 -15.55
C GLY A 31 3.54 9.40 -15.31
N LEU A 32 4.21 8.92 -16.37
CA LEU A 32 5.25 7.87 -16.31
C LEU A 32 6.24 8.03 -15.15
N ALA A 33 6.70 9.26 -14.87
CA ALA A 33 7.69 9.47 -13.80
C ALA A 33 7.12 9.13 -12.42
N ALA A 34 5.89 9.56 -12.14
CA ALA A 34 5.21 9.26 -10.88
C ALA A 34 4.87 7.78 -10.77
N VAL A 35 4.34 7.17 -11.83
CA VAL A 35 4.06 5.72 -11.90
C VAL A 35 5.31 4.90 -11.61
N ARG A 36 6.45 5.30 -12.17
CA ARG A 36 7.74 4.64 -11.94
C ARG A 36 8.16 4.75 -10.48
N ALA A 37 8.15 5.95 -9.90
CA ALA A 37 8.52 6.18 -8.50
C ALA A 37 7.61 5.39 -7.54
N CYS A 38 6.30 5.38 -7.79
CA CYS A 38 5.33 4.59 -7.04
C CYS A 38 5.68 3.09 -7.04
N LEU A 39 5.82 2.50 -8.24
CA LEU A 39 6.08 1.06 -8.38
C LEU A 39 7.48 0.68 -7.88
N GLU A 40 8.50 1.51 -8.07
CA GLU A 40 9.83 1.28 -7.54
C GLU A 40 9.83 1.29 -6.01
N SER A 41 9.16 2.28 -5.37
CA SER A 41 9.03 2.34 -3.91
C SER A 41 8.31 1.12 -3.34
N LEU A 42 7.20 0.71 -3.96
CA LEU A 42 6.42 -0.45 -3.57
C LEU A 42 7.21 -1.76 -3.72
N LEU A 43 7.84 -1.97 -4.87
CA LEU A 43 8.57 -3.19 -5.17
C LEU A 43 9.91 -3.32 -4.42
N CYS A 44 10.43 -2.23 -3.85
CA CYS A 44 11.54 -2.22 -2.91
C CYS A 44 11.08 -2.45 -1.47
N SER A 45 9.87 -2.04 -1.13
CA SER A 45 9.24 -2.31 0.17
C SER A 45 8.77 -3.76 0.21
N ARG A 46 9.30 -4.56 1.14
CA ARG A 46 8.90 -5.97 1.26
C ARG A 46 8.20 -6.20 2.59
N SER A 47 7.02 -6.80 2.50
CA SER A 47 6.28 -7.33 3.65
C SER A 47 5.86 -8.77 3.33
N GLU A 48 5.92 -9.65 4.31
CA GLU A 48 5.39 -11.02 4.19
C GLU A 48 3.86 -11.03 4.08
N LEU A 49 3.21 -9.92 4.45
CA LEU A 49 1.76 -9.73 4.34
C LEU A 49 1.34 -9.25 2.95
N GLN A 50 2.29 -8.86 2.09
CA GLN A 50 1.99 -8.40 0.74
C GLN A 50 1.63 -9.57 -0.17
N GLY A 51 0.41 -9.51 -0.71
CA GLY A 51 -0.09 -10.39 -1.75
C GLY A 51 0.35 -9.98 -3.15
N GLU A 52 -0.57 -10.05 -4.09
CA GLU A 52 -0.29 -9.63 -5.46
C GLU A 52 -0.27 -8.11 -5.60
N VAL A 53 0.62 -7.62 -6.45
CA VAL A 53 0.61 -6.24 -6.93
C VAL A 53 -0.14 -6.22 -8.25
N ILE A 54 -1.39 -5.78 -8.22
CA ILE A 54 -2.29 -5.73 -9.38
C ILE A 54 -2.28 -4.31 -9.94
N VAL A 55 -1.68 -4.14 -11.10
CA VAL A 55 -1.63 -2.85 -11.80
C VAL A 55 -2.63 -2.86 -12.93
N VAL A 56 -3.47 -1.84 -13.00
CA VAL A 56 -4.44 -1.71 -14.11
C VAL A 56 -4.06 -0.50 -14.97
N ASN A 57 -3.64 -0.76 -16.19
CA ASN A 57 -3.48 0.30 -17.19
C ASN A 57 -4.88 0.68 -17.73
N ASP A 58 -5.37 1.85 -17.31
CA ASP A 58 -6.70 2.35 -17.67
C ASP A 58 -6.69 3.06 -19.04
N CYS A 59 -6.20 2.34 -20.07
CA CYS A 59 -6.05 2.84 -21.41
C CYS A 59 -5.18 4.14 -21.45
N SER A 60 -3.98 4.07 -20.86
CA SER A 60 -3.05 5.21 -20.82
C SER A 60 -2.77 5.74 -22.22
N PRO A 61 -2.82 7.07 -22.43
CA PRO A 61 -2.41 7.68 -23.69
C PRO A 61 -0.88 7.74 -23.88
N GLU A 62 -0.10 7.33 -22.86
CA GLU A 62 1.36 7.35 -22.87
C GLU A 62 1.92 5.95 -23.21
N PRO A 63 2.42 5.67 -24.44
CA PRO A 63 2.94 4.35 -24.79
C PRO A 63 4.09 3.88 -23.89
N ALA A 64 4.87 4.81 -23.35
CA ALA A 64 5.98 4.51 -22.46
C ALA A 64 5.51 3.92 -21.11
N ILE A 65 4.29 4.22 -20.66
CA ILE A 65 3.67 3.58 -19.50
C ILE A 65 3.38 2.11 -19.83
N ASP A 66 2.75 1.82 -20.96
CA ASP A 66 2.45 0.44 -21.38
C ASP A 66 3.73 -0.40 -21.47
N GLU A 67 4.77 0.13 -22.11
CA GLU A 67 6.06 -0.54 -22.24
C GLU A 67 6.69 -0.83 -20.87
N PHE A 68 6.67 0.14 -19.95
CA PHE A 68 7.19 -0.01 -18.59
C PHE A 68 6.42 -1.07 -17.82
N LEU A 69 5.09 -1.02 -17.81
CA LEU A 69 4.25 -1.98 -17.08
C LEU A 69 4.43 -3.40 -17.63
N ARG A 70 4.47 -3.58 -18.95
CA ARG A 70 4.76 -4.88 -19.57
C ARG A 70 6.15 -5.41 -19.23
N SER A 71 7.13 -4.53 -19.02
CA SER A 71 8.45 -4.96 -18.57
C SER A 71 8.42 -5.56 -17.18
N LEU A 72 7.64 -4.99 -16.26
CA LEU A 72 7.44 -5.51 -14.91
C LEU A 72 6.62 -6.81 -14.89
N GLU A 73 5.59 -6.91 -15.73
CA GLU A 73 4.81 -8.13 -15.89
C GLU A 73 5.68 -9.29 -16.39
N ARG A 74 6.48 -9.07 -17.45
CA ARG A 74 7.43 -10.08 -17.96
C ARG A 74 8.46 -10.53 -16.91
N ALA A 75 8.81 -9.65 -15.99
CA ALA A 75 9.67 -9.97 -14.87
C ALA A 75 8.91 -10.62 -13.68
N SER A 76 7.62 -10.91 -13.84
CA SER A 76 6.74 -11.48 -12.80
C SER A 76 6.73 -10.65 -11.50
N ARG A 77 6.84 -9.32 -11.65
CA ARG A 77 6.83 -8.40 -10.51
C ARG A 77 5.44 -7.88 -10.18
N ILE A 78 4.54 -7.90 -11.16
CA ILE A 78 3.16 -7.42 -11.07
C ILE A 78 2.22 -8.33 -11.87
N THR A 79 0.94 -8.29 -11.52
CA THR A 79 -0.16 -8.77 -12.37
C THR A 79 -0.71 -7.55 -13.12
N LEU A 80 -0.61 -7.54 -14.44
CA LEU A 80 -1.03 -6.42 -15.28
C LEU A 80 -2.41 -6.68 -15.89
N LEU A 81 -3.34 -5.74 -15.68
CA LEU A 81 -4.60 -5.68 -16.40
C LEU A 81 -4.58 -4.50 -17.38
N GLN A 82 -5.19 -4.70 -18.54
CA GLN A 82 -5.36 -3.66 -19.56
C GLN A 82 -6.85 -3.35 -19.73
N ASN A 83 -7.23 -2.07 -19.69
CA ASN A 83 -8.53 -1.62 -20.13
C ASN A 83 -8.47 -1.23 -21.61
N GLU A 84 -9.50 -1.57 -22.38
CA GLU A 84 -9.60 -1.20 -23.80
C GLU A 84 -9.97 0.28 -23.99
N GLU A 85 -10.60 0.88 -22.98
CA GLU A 85 -10.96 2.29 -22.90
C GLU A 85 -10.72 2.83 -21.49
N ASN A 86 -10.67 4.14 -21.32
CA ASN A 86 -10.57 4.75 -20.01
C ASN A 86 -11.90 4.58 -19.25
N LEU A 87 -11.89 3.71 -18.25
CA LEU A 87 -13.04 3.41 -17.41
C LEU A 87 -13.17 4.36 -16.20
N GLY A 88 -12.09 5.10 -15.89
CA GLY A 88 -11.96 5.94 -14.72
C GLY A 88 -11.68 5.16 -13.44
N PHE A 89 -11.25 5.88 -12.41
CA PHE A 89 -10.71 5.33 -11.16
C PHE A 89 -11.57 4.22 -10.54
N VAL A 90 -12.87 4.50 -10.31
CA VAL A 90 -13.76 3.59 -9.58
C VAL A 90 -13.94 2.26 -10.30
N LYS A 91 -14.25 2.30 -11.60
CA LYS A 91 -14.49 1.05 -12.37
C LYS A 91 -13.20 0.25 -12.50
N THR A 92 -12.08 0.93 -12.69
CA THR A 92 -10.75 0.32 -12.81
C THR A 92 -10.35 -0.38 -11.52
N CYS A 93 -10.54 0.26 -10.35
CA CYS A 93 -10.29 -0.38 -9.06
C CYS A 93 -11.23 -1.57 -8.80
N ASN A 94 -12.53 -1.43 -9.08
CA ASN A 94 -13.49 -2.52 -8.89
C ASN A 94 -13.19 -3.72 -9.77
N ARG A 95 -12.71 -3.51 -11.00
CA ARG A 95 -12.27 -4.59 -11.90
C ARG A 95 -11.11 -5.38 -11.30
N ALA A 96 -10.13 -4.71 -10.71
CA ALA A 96 -8.99 -5.37 -10.08
C ALA A 96 -9.42 -6.13 -8.82
N ALA A 97 -10.22 -5.51 -7.95
CA ALA A 97 -10.71 -6.12 -6.73
C ALA A 97 -11.55 -7.39 -7.00
N ALA A 98 -12.27 -7.44 -8.11
CA ALA A 98 -13.05 -8.60 -8.51
C ALA A 98 -12.23 -9.83 -8.90
N LEU A 99 -10.92 -9.71 -9.13
CA LEU A 99 -10.05 -10.86 -9.40
C LEU A 99 -9.87 -11.77 -8.17
N ARG A 100 -9.83 -11.16 -6.99
CA ARG A 100 -9.60 -11.85 -5.73
C ARG A 100 -10.57 -11.35 -4.65
N PRO A 101 -11.86 -11.65 -4.77
CA PRO A 101 -12.92 -11.03 -3.97
C PRO A 101 -12.85 -11.38 -2.48
N ASP A 102 -12.14 -12.44 -2.12
CA ASP A 102 -12.00 -12.90 -0.74
C ASP A 102 -10.76 -12.31 -0.03
N ASN A 103 -9.93 -11.56 -0.76
CA ASN A 103 -8.74 -10.94 -0.20
C ASN A 103 -9.01 -9.49 0.26
N ASP A 104 -8.37 -9.12 1.35
CA ASP A 104 -8.22 -7.71 1.67
C ASP A 104 -7.32 -7.05 0.62
N PHE A 105 -7.54 -5.77 0.34
CA PHE A 105 -6.71 -5.04 -0.62
C PHE A 105 -6.47 -3.59 -0.20
N ILE A 106 -5.38 -3.04 -0.71
CA ILE A 106 -5.04 -1.62 -0.60
C ILE A 106 -5.18 -0.97 -1.98
N LEU A 107 -5.87 0.18 -2.03
CA LEU A 107 -5.84 1.05 -3.19
C LEU A 107 -4.68 2.02 -3.05
N LEU A 108 -3.67 1.90 -3.90
CA LEU A 108 -2.51 2.78 -3.95
C LEU A 108 -2.57 3.63 -5.21
N ASN A 109 -2.61 4.96 -5.04
CA ASN A 109 -2.56 5.86 -6.19
C ASN A 109 -1.20 5.77 -6.88
N ALA A 110 -1.20 5.83 -8.21
CA ALA A 110 0.00 5.68 -9.04
C ALA A 110 1.02 6.85 -8.93
N ASP A 111 0.71 7.86 -8.15
CA ASP A 111 1.56 9.01 -7.80
C ASP A 111 1.98 9.05 -6.33
N THR A 112 1.82 7.92 -5.63
CA THR A 112 2.15 7.79 -4.20
C THR A 112 3.39 6.94 -4.02
N GLU A 113 4.37 7.42 -3.27
CA GLU A 113 5.53 6.65 -2.84
C GLU A 113 5.31 6.12 -1.41
N VAL A 114 5.67 4.85 -1.18
CA VAL A 114 5.54 4.18 0.12
C VAL A 114 6.91 3.99 0.76
N HIS A 115 6.96 4.03 2.10
CA HIS A 115 8.22 3.97 2.85
C HIS A 115 8.10 3.08 4.10
N GLY A 116 9.24 2.55 4.52
CA GLY A 116 9.34 1.75 5.74
C GLY A 116 8.44 0.49 5.71
N ASN A 117 7.90 0.14 6.86
CA ASN A 117 6.98 -0.99 7.04
C ASN A 117 5.49 -0.56 6.97
N TRP A 118 5.18 0.30 6.02
CA TRP A 118 3.85 0.93 5.86
C TRP A 118 2.71 -0.09 5.84
N LEU A 119 2.88 -1.20 5.10
CA LEU A 119 1.85 -2.23 4.96
C LEU A 119 1.58 -2.94 6.29
N ASP A 120 2.64 -3.34 6.99
CA ASP A 120 2.52 -4.04 8.28
C ASP A 120 1.81 -3.16 9.32
N ARG A 121 2.09 -1.85 9.31
CA ARG A 121 1.40 -0.88 10.18
C ARG A 121 -0.08 -0.74 9.84
N MET A 122 -0.44 -0.67 8.57
CA MET A 122 -1.84 -0.60 8.15
C MET A 122 -2.61 -1.87 8.52
N VAL A 123 -2.02 -3.04 8.29
CA VAL A 123 -2.61 -4.33 8.66
C VAL A 123 -2.75 -4.47 10.18
N ALA A 124 -1.73 -4.05 10.93
CA ALA A 124 -1.80 -4.05 12.39
C ALA A 124 -2.95 -3.17 12.90
N HIS A 125 -3.12 -1.97 12.33
CA HIS A 125 -4.25 -1.09 12.65
C HIS A 125 -5.59 -1.72 12.31
N ALA A 126 -5.74 -2.30 11.12
CA ALA A 126 -6.97 -2.97 10.71
C ALA A 126 -7.33 -4.16 11.63
N ALA A 127 -6.34 -4.75 12.28
CA ALA A 127 -6.53 -5.89 13.20
C ALA A 127 -6.89 -5.48 14.63
N THR A 128 -6.88 -4.18 14.99
CA THR A 128 -7.14 -3.73 16.38
C THR A 128 -8.60 -3.93 16.81
N ALA A 129 -9.54 -3.92 15.84
CA ALA A 129 -10.95 -4.19 16.11
C ALA A 129 -11.62 -4.89 14.92
N SER A 130 -12.61 -5.71 15.16
CA SER A 130 -13.30 -6.52 14.13
C SER A 130 -14.27 -5.71 13.26
N ASP A 131 -14.59 -4.50 13.63
CA ASP A 131 -15.50 -3.58 12.94
C ASP A 131 -14.79 -2.52 12.10
N ILE A 132 -13.46 -2.56 12.03
CA ILE A 132 -12.69 -1.69 11.14
C ILE A 132 -12.86 -2.18 9.70
N ALA A 133 -13.56 -1.39 8.88
CA ALA A 133 -13.79 -1.69 7.48
C ALA A 133 -12.75 -1.05 6.54
N SER A 134 -12.07 0.02 6.97
CA SER A 134 -11.04 0.67 6.18
C SER A 134 -10.04 1.44 7.05
N VAL A 135 -8.79 1.54 6.57
CA VAL A 135 -7.71 2.32 7.17
C VAL A 135 -7.13 3.24 6.10
N THR A 136 -7.03 4.53 6.41
CA THR A 136 -6.42 5.52 5.52
C THR A 136 -5.22 6.14 6.21
N PRO A 137 -3.99 6.00 5.66
CA PRO A 137 -2.80 6.57 6.27
C PRO A 137 -2.74 8.09 6.07
N PHE A 138 -1.94 8.77 6.88
CA PHE A 138 -1.58 10.15 6.62
C PHE A 138 -0.67 10.26 5.39
N SER A 139 -0.83 11.36 4.65
CA SER A 139 -0.03 11.70 3.48
C SER A 139 0.48 13.14 3.59
N ASN A 140 1.56 13.47 2.92
CA ASN A 140 2.02 14.86 2.77
C ASN A 140 1.19 15.64 1.73
N ASN A 141 0.37 14.96 0.95
CA ASN A 141 -0.43 15.55 -0.12
C ASN A 141 -1.81 14.87 -0.26
N ALA A 142 -2.68 15.07 0.72
CA ALA A 142 -4.05 14.58 0.68
C ALA A 142 -5.04 15.70 1.02
N THR A 143 -6.30 15.54 0.62
CA THR A 143 -7.34 16.54 0.92
C THR A 143 -7.78 16.49 2.38
N ILE A 144 -7.96 15.31 2.96
CA ILE A 144 -8.46 15.11 4.32
C ILE A 144 -7.36 14.60 5.24
N ALA A 145 -6.61 13.59 4.80
CA ALA A 145 -5.58 12.91 5.59
C ALA A 145 -4.17 13.52 5.41
N SER A 146 -4.06 14.83 5.18
CA SER A 146 -2.76 15.54 5.12
C SER A 146 -2.24 15.89 6.49
N TYR A 147 -0.94 15.66 6.71
CA TYR A 147 -0.21 16.08 7.92
C TYR A 147 0.81 17.16 7.57
N PRO A 148 1.05 18.18 8.43
CA PRO A 148 0.40 18.46 9.73
C PRO A 148 -0.90 19.28 9.62
N LYS A 149 -1.34 19.69 8.43
CA LYS A 149 -2.60 20.41 8.20
C LYS A 149 -3.35 19.81 7.04
N GLY A 150 -4.61 19.47 7.24
CA GLY A 150 -5.51 19.02 6.19
C GLY A 150 -5.64 20.04 5.05
N GLY A 151 -5.76 19.54 3.81
CA GLY A 151 -6.04 20.36 2.64
C GLY A 151 -4.87 21.15 2.03
N ALA A 152 -3.63 20.89 2.44
CA ALA A 152 -2.47 21.57 1.87
C ALA A 152 -1.42 20.57 1.38
N ARG A 153 -1.10 20.63 0.09
CA ARG A 153 0.11 20.00 -0.43
C ARG A 153 1.33 20.64 0.25
N ARG A 154 2.19 19.81 0.82
CA ARG A 154 3.48 20.25 1.34
C ARG A 154 4.58 19.47 0.65
N GLU A 155 5.50 20.21 0.09
CA GLU A 155 6.78 19.64 -0.30
C GLU A 155 7.57 19.29 0.96
N THR A 156 8.17 18.11 0.97
CA THR A 156 9.12 17.74 2.00
C THR A 156 10.27 18.77 1.97
N PRO A 157 10.61 19.42 3.10
CA PRO A 157 11.76 20.31 3.12
C PRO A 157 13.00 19.58 2.57
N ALA A 158 13.79 20.28 1.76
CA ALA A 158 14.94 19.70 1.04
C ALA A 158 16.04 19.13 1.97
N ASP A 159 16.03 19.52 3.23
CA ASP A 159 16.95 19.09 4.28
C ASP A 159 16.42 17.92 5.13
N ILE A 160 15.17 17.49 4.92
CA ILE A 160 14.55 16.37 5.64
C ILE A 160 14.34 15.22 4.69
N ARG A 161 14.89 14.07 5.01
CA ARG A 161 14.67 12.83 4.25
C ARG A 161 13.32 12.21 4.64
N VAL A 162 12.67 11.58 3.67
CA VAL A 162 11.34 10.97 3.87
C VAL A 162 11.39 9.84 4.92
N ASP A 163 12.48 9.08 4.98
CA ASP A 163 12.67 8.03 5.98
C ASP A 163 12.76 8.59 7.41
N GLN A 164 13.29 9.79 7.60
CA GLN A 164 13.30 10.48 8.91
C GLN A 164 11.88 10.91 9.32
N ILE A 165 11.06 11.32 8.34
CA ILE A 165 9.65 11.64 8.61
C ILE A 165 8.91 10.37 8.97
N ASP A 166 9.11 9.28 8.22
CA ASP A 166 8.46 7.99 8.50
C ASP A 166 8.82 7.46 9.88
N GLU A 167 10.09 7.52 10.27
CA GLU A 167 10.55 7.15 11.61
C GLU A 167 9.89 8.01 12.70
N ALA A 168 9.88 9.33 12.54
CA ALA A 168 9.24 10.24 13.49
C ALA A 168 7.73 9.98 13.62
N MET A 169 7.05 9.74 12.50
CA MET A 169 5.63 9.42 12.47
C MET A 169 5.32 8.06 13.11
N SER A 170 6.18 7.07 12.91
CA SER A 170 6.01 5.74 13.53
C SER A 170 6.13 5.79 15.05
N ILE A 171 6.98 6.67 15.58
CA ILE A 171 7.12 6.89 17.03
C ILE A 171 5.92 7.68 17.58
N ALA A 172 5.50 8.74 16.89
CA ALA A 172 4.41 9.60 17.32
C ALA A 172 3.04 8.91 17.33
N ASN A 173 2.86 7.91 16.47
CA ASN A 173 1.58 7.20 16.28
C ASN A 173 1.68 5.71 16.66
N ALA A 174 2.53 5.34 17.59
CA ALA A 174 2.77 3.96 18.02
C ALA A 174 1.55 3.33 18.73
N GLY A 175 0.42 3.25 18.05
CA GLY A 175 -0.75 2.51 18.51
C GLY A 175 -1.74 3.31 19.37
N GLU A 176 -1.65 4.61 19.41
CA GLU A 176 -2.72 5.47 19.95
C GLU A 176 -3.68 5.87 18.82
N SER A 177 -4.87 5.29 18.83
CA SER A 177 -6.03 5.66 18.00
C SER A 177 -7.06 6.37 18.85
#